data_595eb94fc460c2049ded73c4dfb0b727
#
_entry.id   595eb94fc460c2049ded73c4dfb0b727
#
_cell.length_a   1.000
_cell.length_b   1.000
_cell.length_c   1.000
_cell.angle_alpha   90.00
_cell.angle_beta   90.00
_cell.angle_gamma   90.00
#
_symmetry.space_group_name_H-M   'P 1'
#
loop_
_entity.id
_entity.type
_entity.pdbx_description
1 polymer ?
#
loop_
_entity_poly.entity_id
_entity_poly.type
_entity_poly.pdbx_seq_one_letter_code
_entity_poly.pdbx_strand_id
1 'polypeptide(L)'
;YNAPATGEKYREIAKALGVEGTETMSVEEYRTAAVEAVKKLSSDVGIPADLKDIVKPEDVDFLSESAFADACRPGNPRETSVEEIKELFLKLM
;
A
#
# COMPACT_ATOMS: atom_id res chain seq x y z
N TYR A 1 -0.53 1.29 4.28
CA TYR A 1 0.72 1.60 4.99
C TYR A 1 1.09 3.08 4.92
N ASN A 2 1.14 3.65 3.73
CA ASN A 2 1.61 5.02 3.51
C ASN A 2 0.58 6.12 3.82
N ALA A 3 -0.69 5.79 3.90
CA ALA A 3 -1.76 6.79 4.02
C ALA A 3 -1.56 7.83 5.14
N PRO A 4 -1.11 7.47 6.36
CA PRO A 4 -0.89 8.47 7.41
C PRO A 4 0.21 9.50 7.11
N ALA A 5 1.12 9.20 6.20
CA ALA A 5 2.28 10.04 5.87
C ALA A 5 2.09 10.91 4.62
N THR A 6 0.91 10.89 3.99
CA THR A 6 0.69 11.50 2.67
C THR A 6 -0.05 12.84 2.70
N GLY A 7 -0.38 13.36 3.89
CA GLY A 7 -1.17 14.58 4.00
C GLY A 7 -2.52 14.42 3.30
N GLU A 8 -2.86 15.36 2.41
CA GLU A 8 -4.12 15.36 1.67
C GLU A 8 -4.04 14.75 0.26
N LYS A 9 -2.89 14.19 -0.11
CA LYS A 9 -2.67 13.66 -1.47
C LYS A 9 -3.63 12.53 -1.85
N TYR A 10 -4.09 11.75 -0.90
CA TYR A 10 -5.04 10.67 -1.17
C TYR A 10 -6.42 11.17 -1.59
N ARG A 11 -6.77 12.43 -1.30
CA ARG A 11 -7.99 13.05 -1.85
C ARG A 11 -7.94 13.09 -3.36
N GLU A 12 -6.84 13.58 -3.93
CA GLU A 12 -6.63 13.65 -5.38
C GLU A 12 -6.55 12.24 -6.00
N ILE A 13 -5.91 11.31 -5.31
CA ILE A 13 -5.82 9.91 -5.76
C ILE A 13 -7.22 9.28 -5.79
N ALA A 14 -8.02 9.44 -4.75
CA ALA A 14 -9.39 8.94 -4.71
C ALA A 14 -10.23 9.53 -5.85
N LYS A 15 -10.13 10.83 -6.09
CA LYS A 15 -10.82 11.51 -7.18
C LYS A 15 -10.40 10.96 -8.54
N ALA A 16 -9.11 10.75 -8.77
CA ALA A 16 -8.57 10.18 -10.01
C ALA A 16 -9.08 8.75 -10.25
N LEU A 17 -9.35 7.99 -9.19
CA LEU A 17 -9.89 6.63 -9.25
C LEU A 17 -11.42 6.58 -9.39
N GLY A 18 -12.08 7.74 -9.54
CA GLY A 18 -13.52 7.82 -9.76
C GLY A 18 -14.37 7.88 -8.49
N VAL A 19 -13.78 8.10 -7.33
CA VAL A 19 -14.55 8.31 -6.09
C VAL A 19 -15.18 9.70 -6.10
N GLU A 20 -16.49 9.76 -5.93
CA GLU A 20 -17.25 11.00 -5.90
C GLU A 20 -17.32 11.56 -4.46
N GLY A 21 -17.46 12.89 -4.34
CA GLY A 21 -17.66 13.56 -3.06
C GLY A 21 -16.42 13.68 -2.19
N THR A 22 -15.22 13.52 -2.74
CA THR A 22 -13.95 13.61 -1.98
C THR A 22 -13.74 14.96 -1.32
N GLU A 23 -14.30 16.02 -1.87
CA GLU A 23 -14.19 17.40 -1.37
C GLU A 23 -14.87 17.61 0.00
N THR A 24 -15.89 16.79 0.29
CA THR A 24 -16.65 16.83 1.54
C THR A 24 -16.25 15.74 2.53
N MET A 25 -15.36 14.84 2.13
CA MET A 25 -14.87 13.76 2.99
C MET A 25 -13.82 14.25 3.97
N SER A 26 -13.80 13.65 5.18
CA SER A 26 -12.69 13.81 6.12
C SER A 26 -11.42 13.14 5.58
N VAL A 27 -10.28 13.46 6.20
CA VAL A 27 -8.98 12.86 5.83
C VAL A 27 -9.04 11.32 5.88
N GLU A 28 -9.65 10.78 6.92
CA GLU A 28 -9.78 9.32 7.06
C GLU A 28 -10.70 8.71 6.01
N GLU A 29 -11.81 9.39 5.71
CA GLU A 29 -12.78 8.92 4.72
C GLU A 29 -12.16 8.84 3.32
N TYR A 30 -11.50 9.89 2.82
CA TYR A 30 -10.94 9.84 1.48
C TYR A 30 -9.70 8.94 1.38
N ARG A 31 -8.93 8.77 2.46
CA ARG A 31 -7.83 7.80 2.50
C ARG A 31 -8.35 6.37 2.40
N THR A 32 -9.37 6.05 3.16
CA THR A 32 -10.02 4.74 3.11
C THR A 32 -10.65 4.50 1.73
N ALA A 33 -11.34 5.51 1.18
CA ALA A 33 -11.95 5.41 -0.14
C ALA A 33 -10.90 5.18 -1.25
N ALA A 34 -9.75 5.83 -1.20
CA ALA A 34 -8.66 5.63 -2.14
C ALA A 34 -8.12 4.20 -2.07
N VAL A 35 -7.88 3.69 -0.87
CA VAL A 35 -7.38 2.31 -0.65
C VAL A 35 -8.39 1.29 -1.16
N GLU A 36 -9.66 1.45 -0.84
CA GLU A 36 -10.72 0.54 -1.30
C GLU A 36 -10.90 0.59 -2.82
N ALA A 37 -10.76 1.75 -3.45
CA ALA A 37 -10.81 1.88 -4.90
C ALA A 37 -9.67 1.11 -5.59
N VAL A 38 -8.46 1.16 -5.03
CA VAL A 38 -7.32 0.37 -5.54
C VAL A 38 -7.56 -1.12 -5.37
N LYS A 39 -8.05 -1.55 -4.22
CA LYS A 39 -8.39 -2.96 -3.96
C LYS A 39 -9.44 -3.47 -4.95
N LYS A 40 -10.47 -2.68 -5.19
CA LYS A 40 -11.52 -3.02 -6.16
C LYS A 40 -10.96 -3.15 -7.56
N LEU A 41 -10.16 -2.18 -8.00
CA LEU A 41 -9.53 -2.22 -9.32
C LEU A 41 -8.65 -3.45 -9.48
N SER A 42 -7.82 -3.76 -8.48
CA SER A 42 -6.96 -4.94 -8.47
C SER A 42 -7.78 -6.23 -8.61
N SER A 43 -8.87 -6.34 -7.87
CA SER A 43 -9.80 -7.48 -7.98
C SER A 43 -10.45 -7.57 -9.34
N ASP A 44 -10.93 -6.45 -9.89
CA ASP A 44 -11.62 -6.39 -11.18
C ASP A 44 -10.72 -6.82 -12.35
N VAL A 45 -9.42 -6.55 -12.27
CA VAL A 45 -8.45 -6.96 -13.30
C VAL A 45 -7.73 -8.28 -13.00
N GLY A 46 -8.10 -8.96 -11.92
CA GLY A 46 -7.62 -10.30 -11.59
C GLY A 46 -6.25 -10.37 -10.91
N ILE A 47 -5.81 -9.28 -10.27
CA ILE A 47 -4.58 -9.29 -9.47
C ILE A 47 -4.85 -10.05 -8.16
N PRO A 48 -4.02 -11.05 -7.79
CA PRO A 48 -4.16 -11.76 -6.52
C PRO A 48 -4.06 -10.83 -5.31
N ALA A 49 -4.84 -11.10 -4.28
CA ALA A 49 -4.83 -10.31 -3.04
C ALA A 49 -3.66 -10.65 -2.10
N ASP A 50 -3.00 -11.77 -2.33
CA ASP A 50 -1.90 -12.25 -1.49
C ASP A 50 -0.73 -12.82 -2.33
N LEU A 51 0.36 -13.13 -1.66
CA LEU A 51 1.61 -13.62 -2.26
C LEU A 51 1.92 -15.08 -1.91
N LYS A 52 1.01 -15.78 -1.25
CA LYS A 52 1.26 -17.13 -0.71
C LYS A 52 1.70 -18.17 -1.76
N ASP A 53 1.28 -18.00 -3.01
CA ASP A 53 1.66 -18.91 -4.10
C ASP A 53 2.99 -18.55 -4.76
N ILE A 54 3.57 -17.39 -4.42
CA ILE A 54 4.78 -16.84 -5.05
C ILE A 54 5.92 -16.77 -4.03
N VAL A 55 5.64 -16.34 -2.81
CA VAL A 55 6.61 -16.10 -1.74
C VAL A 55 6.46 -17.16 -0.65
N LYS A 56 7.57 -17.75 -0.26
CA LYS A 56 7.61 -18.71 0.85
C LYS A 56 7.95 -17.99 2.16
N PRO A 57 7.45 -18.51 3.31
CA PRO A 57 7.77 -17.89 4.62
C PRO A 57 9.27 -17.75 4.89
N GLU A 58 10.08 -18.70 4.42
CA GLU A 58 11.53 -18.71 4.58
C GLU A 58 12.25 -17.61 3.80
N ASP A 59 11.62 -17.06 2.77
CA ASP A 59 12.20 -16.00 1.93
C ASP A 59 11.92 -14.58 2.49
N VAL A 60 10.99 -14.44 3.44
CA VAL A 60 10.51 -13.13 3.90
C VAL A 60 11.62 -12.27 4.50
N ASP A 61 12.53 -12.86 5.26
CA ASP A 61 13.64 -12.12 5.87
C ASP A 61 14.56 -11.55 4.79
N PHE A 62 14.99 -12.39 3.85
CA PHE A 62 15.84 -11.96 2.74
C PHE A 62 15.17 -10.88 1.87
N LEU A 63 13.90 -11.07 1.54
CA LEU A 63 13.14 -10.10 0.75
C LEU A 63 12.98 -8.77 1.46
N SER A 64 12.76 -8.80 2.77
CA SER A 64 12.62 -7.59 3.58
C SER A 64 13.92 -6.79 3.67
N GLU A 65 15.04 -7.46 3.87
CA GLU A 65 16.37 -6.84 3.86
C GLU A 65 16.71 -6.25 2.49
N SER A 66 16.43 -6.98 1.43
CA SER A 66 16.65 -6.53 0.05
C SER A 66 15.81 -5.30 -0.29
N ALA A 67 14.55 -5.30 0.10
CA ALA A 67 13.65 -4.16 -0.11
C ALA A 67 14.10 -2.92 0.68
N PHE A 68 14.58 -3.11 1.90
CA PHE A 68 15.13 -2.02 2.70
C PHE A 68 16.38 -1.40 2.08
N ALA A 69 17.24 -2.22 1.49
CA ALA A 69 18.47 -1.80 0.83
C ALA A 69 18.27 -1.19 -0.57
N ASP A 70 17.04 -1.22 -1.10
CA ASP A 70 16.73 -0.68 -2.43
C ASP A 70 16.99 0.83 -2.50
N ALA A 71 17.67 1.27 -3.56
CA ALA A 71 18.03 2.67 -3.76
C ALA A 71 16.81 3.60 -3.91
N CYS A 72 15.66 3.06 -4.30
CA CYS A 72 14.41 3.82 -4.47
C CYS A 72 13.62 3.95 -3.17
N ARG A 73 13.95 3.21 -2.13
CA ARG A 73 13.25 3.25 -0.85
C ARG A 73 13.11 4.65 -0.25
N PRO A 74 14.13 5.53 -0.28
CA PRO A 74 14.00 6.89 0.26
C PRO A 74 12.91 7.74 -0.38
N GLY A 75 12.43 7.37 -1.56
CA GLY A 75 11.30 8.02 -2.23
C GLY A 75 9.93 7.68 -1.66
N ASN A 76 9.85 6.69 -0.75
CA ASN A 76 8.58 6.35 -0.09
C ASN A 76 8.17 7.48 0.87
N PRO A 77 6.88 7.88 0.90
CA PRO A 77 6.41 8.97 1.76
C PRO A 77 6.49 8.69 3.26
N ARG A 78 6.62 7.44 3.65
CA ARG A 78 6.77 7.02 5.05
C ARG A 78 8.12 6.34 5.24
N GLU A 79 8.83 6.68 6.33
CA GLU A 79 10.04 5.97 6.71
C GLU A 79 9.71 4.50 7.04
N THR A 80 10.61 3.61 6.65
CA THR A 80 10.44 2.17 6.80
C THR A 80 11.62 1.57 7.58
N SER A 81 11.36 0.47 8.28
CA SER A 81 12.38 -0.41 8.84
C SER A 81 12.27 -1.79 8.18
N VAL A 82 13.29 -2.62 8.37
CA VAL A 82 13.26 -4.02 7.89
C VAL A 82 12.09 -4.77 8.53
N GLU A 83 11.83 -4.54 9.81
CA GLU A 83 10.73 -5.16 10.56
C GLU A 83 9.36 -4.77 9.99
N GLU A 84 9.16 -3.50 9.69
CA GLU A 84 7.91 -3.03 9.09
C GLU A 84 7.68 -3.62 7.69
N ILE A 85 8.73 -3.73 6.88
CA ILE A 85 8.66 -4.36 5.56
C ILE A 85 8.33 -5.84 5.71
N LYS A 86 8.95 -6.52 6.67
CA LYS A 86 8.65 -7.91 6.99
C LYS A 86 7.18 -8.12 7.37
N GLU A 87 6.63 -7.25 8.20
CA GLU A 87 5.21 -7.28 8.57
C GLU A 87 4.29 -7.12 7.35
N LEU A 88 4.66 -6.26 6.40
CA LEU A 88 3.89 -6.10 5.16
C LEU A 88 3.88 -7.38 4.34
N PHE A 89 5.02 -8.06 4.19
CA PHE A 89 5.07 -9.36 3.51
C PHE A 89 4.20 -10.39 4.21
N LEU A 90 4.29 -10.48 5.54
CA LEU A 90 3.51 -11.44 6.33
C LEU A 90 2.00 -11.20 6.21
N LYS A 91 1.56 -9.94 6.10
CA LYS A 91 0.14 -9.62 5.87
C LYS A 91 -0.38 -10.07 4.52
N LEU A 92 0.50 -10.22 3.53
CA LEU A 92 0.14 -10.64 2.18
C LEU A 92 0.20 -12.17 2.01
N MET A 93 0.64 -12.86 3.01
CA MET A 93 0.71 -14.32 3.03
C MET A 93 -0.45 -14.92 3.80
#